data_2df23fb42537d5cb197b829dfd967872
#
_entry.id   2df23fb42537d5cb197b829dfd967872
#
_cell.length_a   1.000
_cell.length_b   1.000
_cell.length_c   1.000
_cell.angle_alpha   90.00
_cell.angle_beta   90.00
_cell.angle_gamma   90.00
#
_symmetry.space_group_name_H-M   'P 1'
#
loop_
_entity.id
_entity.type
_entity.pdbx_description
1 polymer ?
#
loop_
_entity_poly.entity_id
_entity_poly.type
_entity_poly.pdbx_seq_one_letter_code
_entity_poly.pdbx_strand_id
1 'polypeptide(L)'
;MKEYKNLFFIYLSLLFLFILFFLSAVHNSPVNNSMAEWVINYQGGFTRRGFLGEIVFQISQIFNFQLRKSFLVMQILIYLAYFYSIYIFFIKIKYNYIFTLAIFSPLFFVFSLTELEALGRKDILMFLVFIINFIIYDKFKNLNYNYLYFLFSFPIVFLTHEIYIIYICYFLAFFIILEKKINLFFILKFILIFITILFFLNLITNNEFSQENLRLLCENLLNKSNESCGLAPHSMVIGIAGYQSEVGWKLPHVIRYIGIFLIG
;
A
#
# COMPACT_ATOMS: atom_id res chain seq x y z
N MET A 1 24.89 -8.70 -20.16
CA MET A 1 24.44 -7.90 -18.98
C MET A 1 23.81 -6.55 -19.34
N LYS A 2 24.37 -5.80 -20.32
CA LYS A 2 23.80 -4.49 -20.72
C LYS A 2 22.43 -4.66 -21.41
N GLU A 3 22.29 -5.63 -22.28
CA GLU A 3 21.02 -5.93 -22.99
C GLU A 3 19.88 -6.30 -22.04
N TYR A 4 20.15 -7.12 -21.01
CA TYR A 4 19.16 -7.48 -20.01
C TYR A 4 18.64 -6.25 -19.24
N LYS A 5 19.52 -5.34 -18.86
CA LYS A 5 19.13 -4.11 -18.15
C LYS A 5 18.20 -3.24 -18.99
N ASN A 6 18.50 -3.14 -20.30
CA ASN A 6 17.68 -2.39 -21.23
C ASN A 6 16.31 -3.06 -21.42
N LEU A 7 16.28 -4.39 -21.59
CA LEU A 7 15.03 -5.15 -21.70
C LEU A 7 14.17 -4.99 -20.46
N PHE A 8 14.79 -5.10 -19.28
CA PHE A 8 14.08 -4.93 -18.01
C PHE A 8 13.55 -3.49 -17.84
N PHE A 9 14.33 -2.49 -18.22
CA PHE A 9 13.85 -1.10 -18.22
C PHE A 9 12.67 -0.90 -19.16
N ILE A 10 12.73 -1.41 -20.39
CA ILE A 10 11.63 -1.33 -21.36
C ILE A 10 10.38 -2.02 -20.80
N TYR A 11 10.53 -3.21 -20.23
CA TYR A 11 9.43 -3.96 -19.62
C TYR A 11 8.74 -3.17 -18.51
N LEU A 12 9.49 -2.64 -17.53
CA LEU A 12 8.92 -1.84 -16.45
C LEU A 12 8.28 -0.55 -16.95
N SER A 13 8.87 0.08 -17.98
CA SER A 13 8.31 1.30 -18.59
C SER A 13 6.98 1.01 -19.29
N LEU A 14 6.88 -0.11 -20.02
CA LEU A 14 5.62 -0.53 -20.63
C LEU A 14 4.56 -0.83 -19.59
N LEU A 15 4.89 -1.56 -18.52
CA LEU A 15 3.96 -1.81 -17.42
C LEU A 15 3.49 -0.51 -16.79
N PHE A 16 4.39 0.44 -16.56
CA PHE A 16 4.03 1.74 -16.00
C PHE A 16 3.09 2.52 -16.92
N LEU A 17 3.35 2.53 -18.22
CA LEU A 17 2.45 3.18 -19.20
C LEU A 17 1.05 2.53 -19.21
N PHE A 18 0.96 1.20 -19.14
CA PHE A 18 -0.32 0.51 -19.00
C PHE A 18 -1.04 0.90 -17.71
N ILE A 19 -0.31 0.97 -16.59
CA ILE A 19 -0.88 1.41 -15.30
C ILE A 19 -1.41 2.84 -15.40
N LEU A 20 -0.67 3.77 -16.02
CA LEU A 20 -1.13 5.14 -16.23
C LEU A 20 -2.42 5.19 -17.04
N PHE A 21 -2.49 4.42 -18.12
CA PHE A 21 -3.68 4.35 -18.96
C PHE A 21 -4.89 3.84 -18.17
N PHE A 22 -4.75 2.72 -17.46
CA PHE A 22 -5.85 2.14 -16.69
C PHE A 22 -6.22 3.00 -15.47
N LEU A 23 -5.27 3.59 -14.75
CA LEU A 23 -5.56 4.50 -13.65
C LEU A 23 -6.39 5.70 -14.13
N SER A 24 -6.03 6.29 -15.27
CA SER A 24 -6.79 7.42 -15.82
C SER A 24 -8.19 7.00 -16.28
N ALA A 25 -8.35 5.81 -16.86
CA ALA A 25 -9.64 5.28 -17.27
C ALA A 25 -10.55 4.99 -16.05
N VAL A 26 -10.00 4.31 -15.04
CA VAL A 26 -10.67 3.97 -13.79
C VAL A 26 -11.05 5.23 -13.01
N HIS A 27 -10.19 6.25 -13.03
CA HIS A 27 -10.40 7.51 -12.35
C HIS A 27 -11.60 8.30 -12.86
N ASN A 28 -11.92 8.17 -14.13
CA ASN A 28 -13.08 8.80 -14.75
C ASN A 28 -14.41 8.07 -14.46
N SER A 29 -14.34 6.85 -13.91
CA SER A 29 -15.53 6.11 -13.51
C SER A 29 -16.14 6.71 -12.23
N PRO A 30 -17.46 6.97 -12.21
CA PRO A 30 -18.11 7.55 -11.01
C PRO A 30 -18.15 6.61 -9.81
N VAL A 31 -18.08 5.30 -10.05
CA VAL A 31 -18.15 4.27 -8.99
C VAL A 31 -16.89 3.41 -9.07
N ASN A 32 -15.86 3.80 -8.33
CA ASN A 32 -14.64 3.02 -8.25
C ASN A 32 -14.24 2.77 -6.80
N ASN A 33 -14.19 1.50 -6.41
CA ASN A 33 -13.82 1.08 -5.06
C ASN A 33 -12.40 1.52 -4.69
N SER A 34 -11.46 1.48 -5.65
CA SER A 34 -10.08 1.91 -5.41
C SER A 34 -10.01 3.40 -5.06
N MET A 35 -10.77 4.25 -5.81
CA MET A 35 -10.81 5.68 -5.55
C MET A 35 -11.51 6.00 -4.23
N ALA A 36 -12.59 5.28 -3.92
CA ALA A 36 -13.35 5.46 -2.68
C ALA A 36 -12.50 5.19 -1.42
N GLU A 37 -11.53 4.27 -1.49
CA GLU A 37 -10.58 4.07 -0.38
C GLU A 37 -9.66 5.28 -0.14
N TRP A 38 -9.21 5.98 -1.19
CA TRP A 38 -8.34 7.14 -1.05
C TRP A 38 -9.05 8.37 -0.51
N VAL A 39 -10.35 8.48 -0.73
CA VAL A 39 -11.18 9.58 -0.24
C VAL A 39 -11.36 9.57 1.29
N ILE A 40 -11.15 8.43 1.95
CA ILE A 40 -11.18 8.33 3.41
C ILE A 40 -10.11 9.26 4.00
N ASN A 41 -10.55 10.25 4.81
CA ASN A 41 -9.70 11.26 5.43
C ASN A 41 -10.18 11.58 6.86
N TYR A 42 -9.59 12.56 7.51
CA TYR A 42 -9.91 12.93 8.89
C TYR A 42 -10.95 14.07 9.03
N GLN A 43 -11.61 14.46 7.95
CA GLN A 43 -12.58 15.57 7.99
C GLN A 43 -13.86 15.26 8.79
N GLY A 44 -14.14 14.00 9.06
CA GLY A 44 -15.22 13.55 9.96
C GLY A 44 -14.71 13.11 11.34
N GLY A 45 -13.42 13.22 11.61
CA GLY A 45 -12.77 12.69 12.80
C GLY A 45 -11.72 11.63 12.47
N PHE A 46 -11.04 11.12 13.49
CA PHE A 46 -9.99 10.11 13.30
C PHE A 46 -10.57 8.82 12.71
N THR A 47 -9.95 8.30 11.68
CA THR A 47 -10.29 7.01 11.07
C THR A 47 -9.04 6.21 10.72
N ARG A 48 -9.14 4.87 10.80
CA ARG A 48 -8.03 3.92 10.62
C ARG A 48 -7.36 3.93 9.24
N ARG A 49 -7.97 4.56 8.23
CA ARG A 49 -7.46 4.58 6.84
C ARG A 49 -7.27 5.98 6.28
N GLY A 50 -7.37 7.00 7.14
CA GLY A 50 -7.51 8.39 6.71
C GLY A 50 -6.21 9.12 6.39
N PHE A 51 -5.04 8.62 6.79
CA PHE A 51 -3.81 9.41 6.81
C PHE A 51 -3.41 10.00 5.46
N LEU A 52 -3.27 9.17 4.42
CA LEU A 52 -2.93 9.68 3.08
C LEU A 52 -4.08 10.45 2.44
N GLY A 53 -5.31 10.03 2.70
CA GLY A 53 -6.48 10.76 2.23
C GLY A 53 -6.51 12.19 2.76
N GLU A 54 -6.18 12.38 4.03
CA GLU A 54 -6.10 13.70 4.65
C GLU A 54 -4.97 14.55 4.02
N ILE A 55 -3.78 13.98 3.84
CA ILE A 55 -2.67 14.70 3.21
C ILE A 55 -3.06 15.21 1.82
N VAL A 56 -3.64 14.33 0.99
CA VAL A 56 -4.05 14.73 -0.37
C VAL A 56 -5.20 15.72 -0.34
N PHE A 57 -6.15 15.56 0.59
CA PHE A 57 -7.23 16.50 0.78
C PHE A 57 -6.69 17.90 1.11
N GLN A 58 -5.80 18.02 2.08
CA GLN A 58 -5.19 19.30 2.47
C GLN A 58 -4.39 19.93 1.32
N ILE A 59 -3.60 19.14 0.59
CA ILE A 59 -2.87 19.61 -0.59
C ILE A 59 -3.85 20.13 -1.65
N SER A 60 -4.94 19.42 -1.92
CA SER A 60 -5.95 19.83 -2.88
C SER A 60 -6.60 21.15 -2.52
N GLN A 61 -6.87 21.38 -1.22
CA GLN A 61 -7.44 22.63 -0.73
C GLN A 61 -6.45 23.81 -0.82
N ILE A 62 -5.18 23.60 -0.41
CA ILE A 62 -4.15 24.64 -0.46
C ILE A 62 -3.90 25.11 -1.90
N PHE A 63 -3.85 24.20 -2.85
CA PHE A 63 -3.54 24.52 -4.25
C PHE A 63 -4.78 24.69 -5.13
N ASN A 64 -5.99 24.60 -4.57
CA ASN A 64 -7.26 24.66 -5.32
C ASN A 64 -7.34 23.65 -6.47
N PHE A 65 -6.78 22.45 -6.28
CA PHE A 65 -6.86 21.39 -7.27
C PHE A 65 -8.11 20.52 -7.04
N GLN A 66 -8.63 19.95 -8.12
CA GLN A 66 -9.69 18.96 -8.01
C GLN A 66 -9.18 17.77 -7.20
N LEU A 67 -9.88 17.42 -6.11
CA LEU A 67 -9.47 16.37 -5.18
C LEU A 67 -9.19 15.04 -5.90
N ARG A 68 -10.06 14.65 -6.81
CA ARG A 68 -9.93 13.44 -7.62
C ARG A 68 -8.64 13.42 -8.43
N LYS A 69 -8.28 14.52 -9.10
CA LYS A 69 -7.01 14.64 -9.83
C LYS A 69 -5.80 14.59 -8.91
N SER A 70 -5.91 15.15 -7.70
CA SER A 70 -4.85 15.10 -6.70
C SER A 70 -4.58 13.66 -6.25
N PHE A 71 -5.61 12.84 -6.07
CA PHE A 71 -5.44 11.41 -5.81
C PHE A 71 -4.79 10.67 -6.98
N LEU A 72 -5.21 10.95 -8.21
CA LEU A 72 -4.58 10.36 -9.39
C LEU A 72 -3.08 10.67 -9.46
N VAL A 73 -2.71 11.92 -9.26
CA VAL A 73 -1.30 12.34 -9.25
C VAL A 73 -0.54 11.62 -8.14
N MET A 74 -1.10 11.52 -6.93
CA MET A 74 -0.47 10.79 -5.83
C MET A 74 -0.27 9.30 -6.17
N GLN A 75 -1.27 8.65 -6.72
CA GLN A 75 -1.16 7.25 -7.16
C GLN A 75 -0.06 7.08 -8.20
N ILE A 76 -0.02 7.94 -9.22
CA ILE A 76 1.01 7.93 -10.26
C ILE A 76 2.41 8.07 -9.65
N LEU A 77 2.60 8.99 -8.71
CA LEU A 77 3.88 9.21 -8.04
C LEU A 77 4.32 7.98 -7.24
N ILE A 78 3.38 7.33 -6.55
CA ILE A 78 3.66 6.10 -5.78
C ILE A 78 4.07 4.95 -6.71
N TYR A 79 3.34 4.74 -7.81
CA TYR A 79 3.70 3.72 -8.81
C TYR A 79 5.04 4.02 -9.47
N LEU A 80 5.31 5.28 -9.81
CA LEU A 80 6.60 5.70 -10.36
C LEU A 80 7.75 5.39 -9.39
N ALA A 81 7.59 5.77 -8.12
CA ALA A 81 8.56 5.49 -7.07
C ALA A 81 8.76 3.98 -6.87
N TYR A 82 7.69 3.19 -6.94
CA TYR A 82 7.75 1.73 -6.83
C TYR A 82 8.54 1.11 -7.97
N PHE A 83 8.21 1.41 -9.24
CA PHE A 83 8.91 0.85 -10.39
C PHE A 83 10.37 1.32 -10.48
N TYR A 84 10.62 2.57 -10.13
CA TYR A 84 11.99 3.09 -10.05
C TYR A 84 12.81 2.36 -8.97
N SER A 85 12.24 2.11 -7.82
CA SER A 85 12.88 1.36 -6.73
C SER A 85 13.16 -0.09 -7.14
N ILE A 86 12.20 -0.75 -7.79
CA ILE A 86 12.36 -2.08 -8.37
C ILE A 86 13.52 -2.08 -9.36
N TYR A 87 13.54 -1.13 -10.30
CA TYR A 87 14.61 -1.04 -11.29
C TYR A 87 15.98 -0.93 -10.63
N ILE A 88 16.16 0.01 -9.69
CA ILE A 88 17.44 0.20 -8.97
C ILE A 88 17.88 -1.07 -8.25
N PHE A 89 16.96 -1.78 -7.63
CA PHE A 89 17.27 -2.98 -6.87
C PHE A 89 17.64 -4.15 -7.79
N PHE A 90 16.80 -4.43 -8.77
CA PHE A 90 16.94 -5.63 -9.62
C PHE A 90 18.08 -5.56 -10.62
N ILE A 91 18.50 -4.37 -11.09
CA ILE A 91 19.68 -4.24 -11.98
C ILE A 91 21.01 -4.65 -11.32
N LYS A 92 21.03 -4.77 -9.99
CA LYS A 92 22.20 -5.19 -9.21
C LYS A 92 22.26 -6.70 -9.00
N ILE A 93 21.14 -7.38 -9.14
CA ILE A 93 21.05 -8.82 -8.92
C ILE A 93 21.68 -9.55 -10.09
N LYS A 94 22.47 -10.59 -9.81
CA LYS A 94 23.02 -11.45 -10.83
C LYS A 94 21.90 -12.20 -11.56
N TYR A 95 21.94 -12.14 -12.86
CA TYR A 95 20.99 -12.82 -13.71
C TYR A 95 20.98 -14.33 -13.47
N ASN A 96 19.78 -14.90 -13.26
CA ASN A 96 19.51 -16.32 -13.19
C ASN A 96 18.23 -16.60 -13.98
N TYR A 97 18.21 -17.70 -14.74
CA TYR A 97 17.08 -18.09 -15.57
C TYR A 97 15.76 -18.21 -14.78
N ILE A 98 15.79 -18.86 -13.61
CA ILE A 98 14.61 -19.01 -12.74
C ILE A 98 14.10 -17.64 -12.29
N PHE A 99 15.01 -16.76 -11.89
CA PHE A 99 14.68 -15.42 -11.45
C PHE A 99 14.06 -14.57 -12.58
N THR A 100 14.55 -14.76 -13.80
CA THR A 100 13.99 -14.11 -14.99
C THR A 100 12.56 -14.58 -15.26
N LEU A 101 12.33 -15.89 -15.24
CA LEU A 101 11.00 -16.43 -15.40
C LEU A 101 10.05 -15.88 -14.33
N ALA A 102 10.49 -15.77 -13.07
CA ALA A 102 9.70 -15.19 -12.00
C ALA A 102 9.35 -13.71 -12.27
N ILE A 103 10.33 -12.88 -12.66
CA ILE A 103 10.13 -11.45 -12.93
C ILE A 103 9.17 -11.21 -14.10
N PHE A 104 9.32 -11.95 -15.18
CA PHE A 104 8.49 -11.82 -16.37
C PHE A 104 7.19 -12.64 -16.29
N SER A 105 6.99 -13.37 -15.18
CA SER A 105 5.76 -14.08 -14.92
C SER A 105 4.60 -13.09 -14.78
N PRO A 106 3.42 -13.38 -15.37
CA PRO A 106 2.23 -12.59 -15.18
C PRO A 106 1.77 -12.49 -13.71
N LEU A 107 2.22 -13.42 -12.85
CA LEU A 107 1.88 -13.45 -11.44
C LEU A 107 2.69 -12.45 -10.59
N PHE A 108 3.76 -11.87 -11.09
CA PHE A 108 4.62 -11.00 -10.29
C PHE A 108 4.28 -9.51 -10.46
N PHE A 109 4.75 -8.88 -11.53
CA PHE A 109 4.48 -7.45 -11.74
C PHE A 109 3.19 -7.16 -12.50
N VAL A 110 2.71 -8.11 -13.28
CA VAL A 110 1.51 -7.96 -14.11
C VAL A 110 0.23 -8.16 -13.29
N PHE A 111 0.33 -8.75 -12.08
CA PHE A 111 -0.83 -9.01 -11.23
C PHE A 111 -1.72 -7.77 -11.03
N SER A 112 -1.11 -6.62 -10.76
CA SER A 112 -1.84 -5.35 -10.60
C SER A 112 -2.59 -4.88 -11.85
N LEU A 113 -2.24 -5.39 -13.04
CA LEU A 113 -2.92 -5.11 -14.30
C LEU A 113 -3.99 -6.14 -14.63
N THR A 114 -3.83 -7.39 -14.20
CA THR A 114 -4.80 -8.45 -14.45
C THR A 114 -6.01 -8.35 -13.53
N GLU A 115 -5.85 -7.75 -12.36
CA GLU A 115 -6.90 -7.51 -11.39
C GLU A 115 -7.19 -6.01 -11.32
N LEU A 116 -8.09 -5.52 -12.19
CA LEU A 116 -8.43 -4.09 -12.28
C LEU A 116 -9.01 -3.52 -10.97
N GLU A 117 -9.63 -4.36 -10.14
CA GLU A 117 -10.11 -3.97 -8.81
C GLU A 117 -8.96 -3.76 -7.81
N ALA A 118 -7.80 -4.38 -8.05
CA ALA A 118 -6.60 -4.17 -7.25
C ALA A 118 -5.78 -2.95 -7.71
N LEU A 119 -5.99 -2.51 -8.94
CA LEU A 119 -5.26 -1.38 -9.49
C LEU A 119 -5.64 -0.08 -8.78
N GLY A 120 -4.63 0.67 -8.37
CA GLY A 120 -4.81 1.92 -7.65
C GLY A 120 -5.11 1.75 -6.17
N ARG A 121 -5.16 0.54 -5.62
CA ARG A 121 -5.30 0.32 -4.17
C ARG A 121 -4.05 0.78 -3.41
N LYS A 122 -4.25 1.04 -2.13
CA LYS A 122 -3.18 1.49 -1.23
C LYS A 122 -2.08 0.45 -0.99
N ASP A 123 -2.31 -0.82 -1.35
CA ASP A 123 -1.37 -1.95 -1.17
C ASP A 123 0.01 -1.69 -1.81
N ILE A 124 0.06 -0.93 -2.90
CA ILE A 124 1.31 -0.53 -3.56
C ILE A 124 2.29 0.20 -2.64
N LEU A 125 1.78 0.91 -1.62
CA LEU A 125 2.61 1.60 -0.63
C LEU A 125 3.42 0.61 0.19
N MET A 126 2.82 -0.51 0.58
CA MET A 126 3.52 -1.53 1.34
C MET A 126 4.66 -2.15 0.53
N PHE A 127 4.40 -2.45 -0.74
CA PHE A 127 5.43 -2.97 -1.64
C PHE A 127 6.54 -1.96 -1.87
N LEU A 128 6.20 -0.66 -1.99
CA LEU A 128 7.19 0.42 -2.07
C LEU A 128 8.05 0.49 -0.80
N VAL A 129 7.44 0.48 0.37
CA VAL A 129 8.16 0.53 1.65
C VAL A 129 9.07 -0.68 1.80
N PHE A 130 8.60 -1.85 1.39
CA PHE A 130 9.38 -3.09 1.48
C PHE A 130 10.59 -3.06 0.55
N ILE A 131 10.45 -2.66 -0.72
CA ILE A 131 11.58 -2.58 -1.65
C ILE A 131 12.60 -1.52 -1.23
N ILE A 132 12.15 -0.38 -0.71
CA ILE A 132 13.05 0.65 -0.16
C ILE A 132 13.86 0.09 1.02
N ASN A 133 13.26 -0.73 1.87
CA ASN A 133 13.97 -1.40 2.97
C ASN A 133 15.14 -2.26 2.46
N PHE A 134 14.96 -3.02 1.37
CA PHE A 134 16.05 -3.75 0.73
C PHE A 134 17.13 -2.84 0.15
N ILE A 135 16.74 -1.73 -0.49
CA ILE A 135 17.68 -0.75 -1.07
C ILE A 135 18.53 -0.11 0.04
N ILE A 136 17.93 0.23 1.18
CA ILE A 136 18.63 0.78 2.33
C ILE A 136 19.68 -0.22 2.83
N TYR A 137 19.29 -1.48 3.01
CA TYR A 137 20.22 -2.52 3.42
C TYR A 137 21.35 -2.72 2.41
N ASP A 138 21.03 -2.76 1.12
CA ASP A 138 22.02 -2.93 0.07
C ASP A 138 23.05 -1.80 0.06
N LYS A 139 22.59 -0.56 0.28
CA LYS A 139 23.42 0.64 0.28
C LYS A 139 24.31 0.75 1.51
N PHE A 140 23.75 0.55 2.69
CA PHE A 140 24.43 0.85 3.95
C PHE A 140 25.05 -0.38 4.62
N LYS A 141 24.58 -1.59 4.29
CA LYS A 141 24.98 -2.88 4.90
C LYS A 141 24.90 -2.87 6.43
N ASN A 142 24.06 -2.01 6.99
CA ASN A 142 23.87 -1.84 8.42
C ASN A 142 22.37 -1.83 8.75
N LEU A 143 21.93 -2.85 9.49
CA LEU A 143 20.53 -3.05 9.84
C LEU A 143 19.93 -1.94 10.72
N ASN A 144 20.75 -1.14 11.41
CA ASN A 144 20.23 -0.05 12.22
C ASN A 144 19.44 0.98 11.38
N TYR A 145 19.89 1.26 10.15
CA TYR A 145 19.14 2.15 9.24
C TYR A 145 17.80 1.53 8.82
N ASN A 146 17.74 0.20 8.67
CA ASN A 146 16.51 -0.51 8.36
C ASN A 146 15.52 -0.50 9.53
N TYR A 147 16.00 -0.68 10.76
CA TYR A 147 15.16 -0.54 11.95
C TYR A 147 14.59 0.86 12.07
N LEU A 148 15.44 1.88 11.90
CA LEU A 148 15.00 3.28 11.94
C LEU A 148 13.97 3.56 10.84
N TYR A 149 14.23 3.12 9.62
CA TYR A 149 13.31 3.25 8.49
C TYR A 149 11.97 2.56 8.78
N PHE A 150 11.99 1.36 9.33
CA PHE A 150 10.77 0.64 9.71
C PHE A 150 9.95 1.42 10.75
N LEU A 151 10.58 1.94 11.80
CA LEU A 151 9.90 2.72 12.84
C LEU A 151 9.21 3.97 12.31
N PHE A 152 9.74 4.59 11.26
CA PHE A 152 9.12 5.77 10.62
C PHE A 152 8.09 5.39 9.56
N SER A 153 8.37 4.39 8.73
CA SER A 153 7.49 4.03 7.62
C SER A 153 6.27 3.23 8.06
N PHE A 154 6.41 2.39 9.09
CA PHE A 154 5.32 1.55 9.58
C PHE A 154 4.08 2.37 10.03
N PRO A 155 4.20 3.41 10.87
CA PRO A 155 3.06 4.24 11.25
C PRO A 155 2.32 4.84 10.05
N ILE A 156 3.06 5.36 9.09
CA ILE A 156 2.52 5.98 7.87
C ILE A 156 1.67 4.98 7.09
N VAL A 157 2.23 3.81 6.84
CA VAL A 157 1.56 2.76 6.06
C VAL A 157 0.38 2.18 6.85
N PHE A 158 0.54 1.96 8.15
CA PHE A 158 -0.49 1.40 9.02
C PHE A 158 -1.71 2.34 9.15
N LEU A 159 -1.50 3.64 9.33
CA LEU A 159 -2.57 4.63 9.36
C LEU A 159 -3.20 4.87 7.97
N THR A 160 -2.54 4.40 6.93
CA THR A 160 -3.09 4.41 5.57
C THR A 160 -3.99 3.21 5.32
N HIS A 161 -3.65 2.04 5.87
CA HIS A 161 -4.47 0.83 5.80
C HIS A 161 -4.02 -0.20 6.84
N GLU A 162 -4.90 -0.54 7.78
CA GLU A 162 -4.62 -1.42 8.92
C GLU A 162 -4.22 -2.86 8.54
N ILE A 163 -4.64 -3.36 7.36
CA ILE A 163 -4.28 -4.71 6.89
C ILE A 163 -2.77 -4.91 6.74
N TYR A 164 -2.00 -3.82 6.70
CA TYR A 164 -0.55 -3.89 6.61
C TYR A 164 0.12 -4.51 7.83
N ILE A 165 -0.60 -4.69 8.91
CA ILE A 165 -0.12 -5.47 10.06
C ILE A 165 0.28 -6.90 9.67
N ILE A 166 -0.41 -7.50 8.70
CA ILE A 166 -0.11 -8.85 8.21
C ILE A 166 1.28 -8.90 7.57
N TYR A 167 1.69 -7.82 6.91
CA TYR A 167 2.99 -7.72 6.23
C TYR A 167 4.17 -7.51 7.16
N ILE A 168 3.92 -7.24 8.46
CA ILE A 168 4.99 -7.16 9.47
C ILE A 168 5.82 -8.44 9.49
N CYS A 169 5.20 -9.61 9.27
CA CYS A 169 5.90 -10.88 9.20
C CYS A 169 7.05 -10.87 8.19
N TYR A 170 6.90 -10.18 7.06
CA TYR A 170 7.97 -10.06 6.05
C TYR A 170 9.14 -9.20 6.55
N PHE A 171 8.87 -8.11 7.29
CA PHE A 171 9.93 -7.31 7.90
C PHE A 171 10.63 -8.07 9.01
N LEU A 172 9.89 -8.79 9.85
CA LEU A 172 10.46 -9.63 10.89
C LEU A 172 11.36 -10.73 10.29
N ALA A 173 10.88 -11.42 9.25
CA ALA A 173 11.68 -12.39 8.52
C ALA A 173 12.95 -11.79 7.94
N PHE A 174 12.85 -10.60 7.30
CA PHE A 174 14.00 -9.86 6.79
C PHE A 174 15.04 -9.60 7.89
N PHE A 175 14.63 -9.11 9.05
CA PHE A 175 15.54 -8.85 10.17
C PHE A 175 16.14 -10.13 10.73
N ILE A 176 15.35 -11.19 10.93
CA ILE A 176 15.82 -12.49 11.46
C ILE A 176 16.86 -13.11 10.52
N ILE A 177 16.62 -13.09 9.22
CA ILE A 177 17.53 -13.68 8.23
C ILE A 177 18.87 -12.94 8.16
N LEU A 178 18.85 -11.62 8.31
CA LEU A 178 20.05 -10.79 8.15
C LEU A 178 20.83 -10.59 9.46
N GLU A 179 20.17 -10.67 10.61
CA GLU A 179 20.83 -10.59 11.91
C GLU A 179 21.45 -11.95 12.24
N LYS A 180 22.74 -12.07 12.09
CA LYS A 180 23.47 -13.35 12.26
C LYS A 180 23.52 -13.86 13.70
N LYS A 181 23.27 -12.99 14.68
CA LYS A 181 23.33 -13.30 16.11
C LYS A 181 22.17 -12.66 16.87
N ILE A 182 21.43 -13.47 17.59
CA ILE A 182 20.42 -12.98 18.53
C ILE A 182 21.16 -12.50 19.78
N ASN A 183 21.28 -11.19 19.92
CA ASN A 183 21.89 -10.54 21.08
C ASN A 183 20.85 -9.65 21.79
N LEU A 184 21.21 -9.11 22.95
CA LEU A 184 20.31 -8.26 23.73
C LEU A 184 19.81 -7.05 22.92
N PHE A 185 20.66 -6.42 22.10
CA PHE A 185 20.26 -5.29 21.26
C PHE A 185 19.22 -5.68 20.20
N PHE A 186 19.35 -6.86 19.62
CA PHE A 186 18.35 -7.40 18.70
C PHE A 186 17.00 -7.56 19.39
N ILE A 187 16.99 -8.17 20.57
CA ILE A 187 15.77 -8.36 21.36
C ILE A 187 15.13 -7.01 21.72
N LEU A 188 15.91 -6.03 22.16
CA LEU A 188 15.39 -4.68 22.46
C LEU A 188 14.77 -3.99 21.25
N LYS A 189 15.36 -4.11 20.07
CA LYS A 189 14.79 -3.58 18.82
C LYS A 189 13.45 -4.24 18.49
N PHE A 190 13.33 -5.56 18.67
CA PHE A 190 12.07 -6.28 18.46
C PHE A 190 11.00 -5.85 19.46
N ILE A 191 11.35 -5.69 20.72
CA ILE A 191 10.44 -5.17 21.74
C ILE A 191 9.95 -3.78 21.34
N LEU A 192 10.83 -2.89 20.87
CA LEU A 192 10.45 -1.55 20.43
C LEU A 192 9.46 -1.60 19.22
N ILE A 193 9.75 -2.46 18.23
CA ILE A 193 8.82 -2.68 17.11
C ILE A 193 7.47 -3.16 17.62
N PHE A 194 7.46 -4.14 18.53
CA PHE A 194 6.22 -4.69 19.07
C PHE A 194 5.41 -3.66 19.86
N ILE A 195 6.08 -2.84 20.69
CA ILE A 195 5.44 -1.75 21.42
C ILE A 195 4.83 -0.74 20.44
N THR A 196 5.54 -0.40 19.36
CA THR A 196 5.03 0.52 18.33
C THR A 196 3.77 -0.05 17.66
N ILE A 197 3.77 -1.33 17.33
CA ILE A 197 2.62 -2.03 16.75
C ILE A 197 1.43 -2.00 17.72
N LEU A 198 1.64 -2.37 18.99
CA LEU A 198 0.59 -2.36 20.01
C LEU A 198 0.02 -0.96 20.24
N PHE A 199 0.85 0.07 20.25
CA PHE A 199 0.42 1.45 20.36
C PHE A 199 -0.54 1.85 19.24
N PHE A 200 -0.18 1.58 17.98
CA PHE A 200 -1.03 1.91 16.83
C PHE A 200 -2.29 1.06 16.75
N LEU A 201 -2.22 -0.22 17.14
CA LEU A 201 -3.43 -1.06 17.28
C LEU A 201 -4.39 -0.50 18.32
N ASN A 202 -3.88 -0.15 19.49
CA ASN A 202 -4.70 0.46 20.55
C ASN A 202 -5.31 1.79 20.10
N LEU A 203 -4.55 2.60 19.37
CA LEU A 203 -5.04 3.86 18.80
C LEU A 203 -6.23 3.64 17.85
N ILE A 204 -6.17 2.62 17.01
CA ILE A 204 -7.25 2.29 16.06
C ILE A 204 -8.47 1.69 16.78
N THR A 205 -8.24 0.78 17.72
CA THR A 205 -9.33 0.08 18.41
C THR A 205 -10.11 0.98 19.37
N ASN A 206 -9.46 1.98 19.95
CA ASN A 206 -10.11 2.92 20.88
C ASN A 206 -10.81 4.10 20.19
N ASN A 207 -10.60 4.29 18.90
CA ASN A 207 -11.25 5.35 18.13
C ASN A 207 -12.22 4.76 17.12
N GLU A 208 -13.43 4.49 17.55
CA GLU A 208 -14.50 4.01 16.69
C GLU A 208 -15.01 5.14 15.78
N PHE A 209 -15.14 4.84 14.51
CA PHE A 209 -15.68 5.76 13.52
C PHE A 209 -17.21 5.63 13.50
N SER A 210 -17.92 6.63 14.03
CA SER A 210 -19.37 6.61 14.20
C SER A 210 -20.12 6.98 12.89
N GLN A 211 -21.43 6.76 12.87
CA GLN A 211 -22.30 7.23 11.79
C GLN A 211 -22.27 8.77 11.66
N GLU A 212 -22.15 9.50 12.76
CA GLU A 212 -22.03 10.95 12.75
C GLU A 212 -20.72 11.39 12.10
N ASN A 213 -19.61 10.71 12.40
CA ASN A 213 -18.31 10.96 11.78
C ASN A 213 -18.37 10.72 10.27
N LEU A 214 -19.08 9.67 9.83
CA LEU A 214 -19.30 9.39 8.41
C LEU A 214 -20.09 10.51 7.75
N ARG A 215 -21.17 10.98 8.38
CA ARG A 215 -21.98 12.09 7.86
C ARG A 215 -21.14 13.35 7.68
N LEU A 216 -20.38 13.74 8.70
CA LEU A 216 -19.47 14.89 8.65
C LEU A 216 -18.40 14.76 7.57
N LEU A 217 -17.81 13.58 7.40
CA LEU A 217 -16.85 13.30 6.33
C LEU A 217 -17.49 13.54 4.96
N CYS A 218 -18.67 12.97 4.72
CA CYS A 218 -19.37 13.06 3.45
C CYS A 218 -19.83 14.49 3.12
N GLU A 219 -20.34 15.21 4.11
CA GLU A 219 -20.72 16.63 3.99
C GLU A 219 -19.49 17.49 3.66
N ASN A 220 -18.36 17.27 4.34
CA ASN A 220 -17.13 18.02 4.07
C ASN A 220 -16.56 17.73 2.69
N LEU A 221 -16.60 16.47 2.23
CA LEU A 221 -16.17 16.10 0.89
C LEU A 221 -17.02 16.78 -0.19
N LEU A 222 -18.35 16.76 -0.01
CA LEU A 222 -19.26 17.41 -0.95
C LEU A 222 -19.06 18.92 -0.97
N ASN A 223 -19.04 19.57 0.21
CA ASN A 223 -19.00 21.02 0.32
C ASN A 223 -17.64 21.63 -0.10
N LYS A 224 -16.52 20.95 0.21
CA LYS A 224 -15.18 21.48 -0.02
C LYS A 224 -14.54 21.01 -1.33
N SER A 225 -14.97 19.88 -1.87
CA SER A 225 -14.33 19.28 -3.06
C SER A 225 -15.30 18.83 -4.14
N ASN A 226 -16.60 18.96 -3.91
CA ASN A 226 -17.64 18.47 -4.82
C ASN A 226 -17.51 16.99 -5.18
N GLU A 227 -17.02 16.17 -4.21
CA GLU A 227 -16.83 14.73 -4.36
C GLU A 227 -17.87 13.96 -3.56
N SER A 228 -18.39 12.90 -4.16
CA SER A 228 -19.31 11.99 -3.47
C SER A 228 -18.56 11.06 -2.52
N CYS A 229 -19.27 10.68 -1.45
CA CYS A 229 -18.70 9.82 -0.39
C CYS A 229 -18.69 8.39 -0.85
N GLY A 230 -18.50 7.79 -1.77
CA GLY A 230 -18.44 6.40 -2.22
C GLY A 230 -18.73 5.33 -1.16
N LEU A 231 -18.61 4.08 -1.51
CA LEU A 231 -18.91 2.95 -0.62
C LEU A 231 -17.86 2.70 0.46
N ALA A 232 -16.57 2.99 0.19
CA ALA A 232 -15.49 2.65 1.12
C ALA A 232 -15.58 3.40 2.48
N PRO A 233 -15.92 4.70 2.56
CA PRO A 233 -16.16 5.35 3.85
C PRO A 233 -17.26 4.69 4.69
N HIS A 234 -18.31 4.17 4.06
CA HIS A 234 -19.37 3.45 4.78
C HIS A 234 -18.85 2.17 5.46
N SER A 235 -17.88 1.48 4.86
CA SER A 235 -17.26 0.30 5.47
C SER A 235 -16.49 0.58 6.76
N MET A 236 -16.15 1.85 7.03
CA MET A 236 -15.48 2.24 8.26
C MET A 236 -16.39 2.14 9.49
N VAL A 237 -17.67 2.42 9.31
CA VAL A 237 -18.68 2.36 10.38
C VAL A 237 -19.10 0.92 10.67
N ILE A 238 -19.26 0.11 9.65
CA ILE A 238 -19.70 -1.29 9.78
C ILE A 238 -18.65 -2.13 10.52
N GLY A 239 -17.38 -1.71 10.45
CA GLY A 239 -16.25 -2.47 11.02
C GLY A 239 -15.90 -3.73 10.22
N ILE A 240 -14.81 -4.39 10.63
CA ILE A 240 -14.31 -5.58 9.92
C ILE A 240 -15.30 -6.75 10.00
N ALA A 241 -15.92 -6.95 11.16
CA ALA A 241 -16.86 -8.06 11.37
C ALA A 241 -18.17 -7.88 10.57
N GLY A 242 -18.70 -6.65 10.52
CA GLY A 242 -19.91 -6.33 9.74
C GLY A 242 -19.69 -6.50 8.24
N TYR A 243 -18.55 -6.05 7.74
CA TYR A 243 -18.20 -6.19 6.33
C TYR A 243 -18.08 -7.67 5.89
N GLN A 244 -17.52 -8.51 6.76
CA GLN A 244 -17.44 -9.96 6.50
C GLN A 244 -18.83 -10.62 6.41
N SER A 245 -19.80 -10.15 7.19
CA SER A 245 -21.17 -10.67 7.15
C SER A 245 -21.94 -10.25 5.89
N GLU A 246 -21.67 -9.05 5.36
CA GLU A 246 -22.34 -8.53 4.15
C GLU A 246 -21.73 -9.05 2.85
N VAL A 247 -20.40 -9.12 2.78
CA VAL A 247 -19.70 -9.55 1.54
C VAL A 247 -19.66 -11.07 1.41
N GLY A 248 -19.72 -11.80 2.51
CA GLY A 248 -19.66 -13.26 2.57
C GLY A 248 -18.45 -13.85 1.84
N TRP A 249 -17.67 -14.69 2.52
CA TRP A 249 -16.59 -15.45 1.88
C TRP A 249 -17.20 -16.47 0.92
N LYS A 250 -17.34 -16.11 -0.35
CA LYS A 250 -17.81 -17.07 -1.35
C LYS A 250 -16.70 -18.09 -1.58
N LEU A 251 -17.01 -19.37 -1.35
CA LEU A 251 -16.08 -20.50 -1.52
C LEU A 251 -15.26 -20.43 -2.83
N PRO A 252 -15.80 -19.99 -3.98
CA PRO A 252 -15.02 -19.81 -5.20
C PRO A 252 -13.85 -18.83 -5.08
N HIS A 253 -14.00 -17.73 -4.31
CA HIS A 253 -12.91 -16.77 -4.10
C HIS A 253 -11.80 -17.38 -3.25
N VAL A 254 -12.16 -18.12 -2.19
CA VAL A 254 -11.18 -18.81 -1.34
C VAL A 254 -10.39 -19.84 -2.15
N ILE A 255 -11.07 -20.65 -2.97
CA ILE A 255 -10.41 -21.63 -3.84
C ILE A 255 -9.48 -20.96 -4.86
N ARG A 256 -9.92 -19.85 -5.47
CA ARG A 256 -9.10 -19.06 -6.40
C ARG A 256 -7.82 -18.56 -5.73
N TYR A 257 -7.91 -17.99 -4.53
CA TYR A 257 -6.73 -17.48 -3.82
C TYR A 257 -5.80 -18.61 -3.35
N ILE A 258 -6.35 -19.73 -2.88
CA ILE A 258 -5.55 -20.92 -2.57
C ILE A 258 -4.86 -21.45 -3.83
N GLY A 259 -5.57 -21.51 -4.97
CA GLY A 259 -4.99 -21.90 -6.24
C GLY A 259 -3.84 -21.02 -6.69
N ILE A 260 -4.01 -19.70 -6.61
CA ILE A 260 -2.95 -18.72 -6.93
C ILE A 260 -1.75 -18.91 -5.99
N PHE A 261 -1.99 -19.12 -4.70
CA PHE A 261 -0.92 -19.32 -3.70
C PHE A 261 -0.14 -20.63 -3.90
N LEU A 262 -0.81 -21.69 -4.38
CA LEU A 262 -0.16 -22.98 -4.62
C LEU A 262 0.61 -23.06 -5.95
N ILE A 263 0.27 -22.22 -6.92
CA ILE A 263 0.89 -22.17 -8.26
C ILE A 263 2.06 -21.16 -8.31
N GLY A 264 2.03 -20.11 -7.49
CA GLY A 264 3.08 -19.08 -7.40
C GLY A 264 4.15 -19.44 -6.40
#